data_797285c89ae3c5ccf74d339606d53cd5
#
_entry.id   797285c89ae3c5ccf74d339606d53cd5
#
_cell.length_a   1.000
_cell.length_b   1.000
_cell.length_c   1.000
_cell.angle_alpha   90.00
_cell.angle_beta   90.00
_cell.angle_gamma   90.00
#
_symmetry.space_group_name_H-M   'P 1'
#
loop_
_entity.id
_entity.type
_entity.pdbx_description
1 polymer ?
#
loop_
_entity_poly.entity_id
_entity_poly.type
_entity_poly.pdbx_seq_one_letter_code
_entity_poly.pdbx_strand_id
1 'polypeptide(L)'
;MEKTNINIELTRKNIKNIILKITPDGKVLLSAPKKASEKILKEFLTKKESWIREKLKMLEERKKGELKFETGEVLTYLGNSYNLEIIYSDMKKIEFVNNKIYIYAPTNSTSQERKTIFENWAMNEFALVLEKLTREIGEKIGHFPNEIKIKNMKSRWGSCIIGKKIITYNLQLIYKPLSIIEYVVLHEMSHILYPNHQKEFWNFVEKFMPDWKKRRELLKKWECIVNCGLLNYVVNDKITLNEFCRSDINCYFN
;
A
#
# COMPACT_ATOMS: atom_id res chain seq x y z
N MET A 1 6.37 7.33 -34.59
CA MET A 1 6.62 6.79 -33.24
C MET A 1 7.80 7.55 -32.64
N GLU A 2 7.52 8.57 -31.85
CA GLU A 2 8.57 9.38 -31.23
C GLU A 2 9.39 8.50 -30.25
N LYS A 3 10.69 8.39 -30.53
CA LYS A 3 11.68 7.86 -29.57
C LYS A 3 11.80 8.89 -28.45
N THR A 4 10.97 8.80 -27.43
CA THR A 4 11.16 9.56 -26.21
C THR A 4 12.53 9.18 -25.65
N ASN A 5 13.46 10.11 -25.68
CA ASN A 5 14.82 9.93 -25.21
C ASN A 5 14.78 9.76 -23.69
N ILE A 6 15.01 8.54 -23.19
CA ILE A 6 15.05 8.26 -21.74
C ILE A 6 16.34 8.87 -21.20
N ASN A 7 16.21 9.90 -20.37
CA ASN A 7 17.37 10.50 -19.70
C ASN A 7 17.85 9.59 -18.58
N ILE A 8 19.07 9.05 -18.71
CA ILE A 8 19.67 8.10 -17.76
C ILE A 8 20.89 8.73 -17.11
N GLU A 9 20.81 8.87 -15.78
CA GLU A 9 21.94 9.34 -14.98
C GLU A 9 22.86 8.16 -14.61
N LEU A 10 24.04 8.09 -15.23
CA LEU A 10 25.03 7.05 -14.96
C LEU A 10 25.98 7.48 -13.82
N THR A 11 26.10 6.63 -12.81
CA THR A 11 27.09 6.77 -11.73
C THR A 11 27.98 5.52 -11.66
N ARG A 12 29.30 5.70 -11.73
CA ARG A 12 30.27 4.60 -11.54
C ARG A 12 30.69 4.48 -10.07
N LYS A 13 30.49 3.29 -9.50
CA LYS A 13 30.72 3.00 -8.08
C LYS A 13 31.59 1.76 -7.89
N ASN A 14 32.12 1.57 -6.69
CA ASN A 14 32.81 0.33 -6.32
C ASN A 14 31.80 -0.75 -5.92
N ILE A 15 31.11 -1.30 -6.90
CA ILE A 15 30.06 -2.33 -6.78
C ILE A 15 30.33 -3.47 -7.75
N LYS A 16 29.76 -4.66 -7.50
CA LYS A 16 29.95 -5.84 -8.37
C LYS A 16 28.92 -5.91 -9.51
N ASN A 17 27.70 -5.41 -9.27
CA ASN A 17 26.57 -5.58 -10.20
C ASN A 17 26.12 -4.22 -10.75
N ILE A 18 25.53 -4.23 -11.96
CA ILE A 18 24.81 -3.07 -12.50
C ILE A 18 23.46 -2.96 -11.80
N ILE A 19 23.14 -1.78 -11.27
CA ILE A 19 21.90 -1.49 -10.55
C ILE A 19 21.16 -0.39 -11.31
N LEU A 20 19.93 -0.73 -11.76
CA LEU A 20 19.02 0.22 -12.39
C LEU A 20 17.92 0.59 -11.38
N LYS A 21 17.68 1.88 -11.23
CA LYS A 21 16.70 2.43 -10.30
C LYS A 21 15.88 3.51 -11.01
N ILE A 22 14.57 3.54 -10.78
CA ILE A 22 13.72 4.66 -11.18
C ILE A 22 13.21 5.32 -9.92
N THR A 23 13.39 6.62 -9.81
CA THR A 23 12.95 7.41 -8.66
C THR A 23 11.45 7.77 -8.80
N PRO A 24 10.75 8.14 -7.70
CA PRO A 24 9.34 8.51 -7.75
C PRO A 24 9.05 9.73 -8.65
N ASP A 25 10.03 10.60 -8.87
CA ASP A 25 9.94 11.74 -9.78
C ASP A 25 10.22 11.37 -11.25
N GLY A 26 10.54 10.09 -11.53
CA GLY A 26 10.72 9.56 -12.88
C GLY A 26 12.17 9.60 -13.41
N LYS A 27 13.16 9.93 -12.56
CA LYS A 27 14.57 9.88 -12.97
C LYS A 27 15.05 8.44 -13.04
N VAL A 28 15.77 8.10 -14.10
CA VAL A 28 16.36 6.78 -14.32
C VAL A 28 17.82 6.83 -13.91
N LEU A 29 18.17 6.14 -12.81
CA LEU A 29 19.52 6.11 -12.24
C LEU A 29 20.16 4.75 -12.55
N LEU A 30 21.33 4.77 -13.20
CA LEU A 30 22.14 3.60 -13.48
C LEU A 30 23.43 3.64 -12.65
N SER A 31 23.57 2.74 -11.69
CA SER A 31 24.83 2.56 -10.97
C SER A 31 25.59 1.38 -11.57
N ALA A 32 26.85 1.56 -11.93
CA ALA A 32 27.67 0.55 -12.58
C ALA A 32 29.04 0.39 -11.92
N PRO A 33 29.67 -0.81 -12.00
CA PRO A 33 31.05 -1.00 -11.61
C PRO A 33 31.98 -0.06 -12.36
N LYS A 34 33.07 0.42 -11.72
CA LYS A 34 34.06 1.31 -12.35
C LYS A 34 34.64 0.72 -13.65
N LYS A 35 34.83 -0.62 -13.70
CA LYS A 35 35.40 -1.35 -14.85
C LYS A 35 34.39 -1.79 -15.91
N ALA A 36 33.10 -1.52 -15.74
CA ALA A 36 32.09 -1.92 -16.73
C ALA A 36 32.28 -1.16 -18.05
N SER A 37 32.40 -1.89 -19.17
CA SER A 37 32.51 -1.28 -20.49
C SER A 37 31.19 -0.65 -20.95
N GLU A 38 31.28 0.35 -21.81
CA GLU A 38 30.07 0.99 -22.38
C GLU A 38 29.21 0.01 -23.17
N LYS A 39 29.84 -0.97 -23.83
CA LYS A 39 29.14 -2.03 -24.56
C LYS A 39 28.22 -2.80 -23.65
N ILE A 40 28.73 -3.26 -22.48
CA ILE A 40 27.92 -4.01 -21.48
C ILE A 40 26.77 -3.14 -20.96
N LEU A 41 27.01 -1.85 -20.71
CA LEU A 41 25.98 -0.93 -20.22
C LEU A 41 24.89 -0.71 -21.28
N LYS A 42 25.26 -0.54 -22.55
CA LYS A 42 24.29 -0.41 -23.67
C LYS A 42 23.46 -1.69 -23.82
N GLU A 43 24.08 -2.86 -23.84
CA GLU A 43 23.36 -4.15 -23.92
C GLU A 43 22.38 -4.34 -22.74
N PHE A 44 22.82 -4.00 -21.53
CA PHE A 44 21.98 -4.05 -20.34
C PHE A 44 20.76 -3.12 -20.46
N LEU A 45 20.98 -1.88 -20.89
CA LEU A 45 19.89 -0.90 -21.07
C LEU A 45 18.91 -1.31 -22.16
N THR A 46 19.41 -1.82 -23.28
CA THR A 46 18.56 -2.36 -24.38
C THR A 46 17.65 -3.49 -23.87
N LYS A 47 18.20 -4.42 -23.06
CA LYS A 47 17.41 -5.49 -22.45
C LYS A 47 16.38 -4.99 -21.43
N LYS A 48 16.59 -3.82 -20.84
CA LYS A 48 15.71 -3.23 -19.82
C LYS A 48 14.83 -2.10 -20.35
N GLU A 49 14.92 -1.73 -21.61
CA GLU A 49 14.21 -0.59 -22.18
C GLU A 49 12.69 -0.71 -22.03
N SER A 50 12.11 -1.87 -22.36
CA SER A 50 10.67 -2.10 -22.21
C SER A 50 10.21 -1.93 -20.77
N TRP A 51 10.98 -2.50 -19.83
CA TRP A 51 10.70 -2.35 -18.39
C TRP A 51 10.82 -0.90 -17.92
N ILE A 52 11.82 -0.13 -18.40
CA ILE A 52 11.97 1.29 -18.05
C ILE A 52 10.75 2.07 -18.56
N ARG A 53 10.36 1.89 -19.82
CA ARG A 53 9.21 2.58 -20.42
C ARG A 53 7.90 2.28 -19.71
N GLU A 54 7.67 1.00 -19.39
CA GLU A 54 6.51 0.58 -18.60
C GLU A 54 6.47 1.27 -17.24
N LYS A 55 7.61 1.29 -16.51
CA LYS A 55 7.68 1.95 -15.21
C LYS A 55 7.52 3.45 -15.27
N LEU A 56 8.07 4.12 -16.27
CA LEU A 56 7.88 5.56 -16.47
C LEU A 56 6.41 5.88 -16.81
N LYS A 57 5.78 5.09 -17.68
CA LYS A 57 4.35 5.23 -17.99
C LYS A 57 3.50 5.08 -16.74
N MET A 58 3.76 4.05 -15.93
CA MET A 58 3.08 3.85 -14.66
C MET A 58 3.24 5.05 -13.69
N LEU A 59 4.43 5.68 -13.66
CA LEU A 59 4.67 6.87 -12.83
C LEU A 59 3.92 8.10 -13.34
N GLU A 60 3.80 8.26 -14.65
CA GLU A 60 3.00 9.34 -15.25
C GLU A 60 1.50 9.16 -14.98
N GLU A 61 0.99 7.95 -15.15
CA GLU A 61 -0.38 7.59 -14.79
C GLU A 61 -0.64 7.82 -13.31
N ARG A 62 0.33 7.50 -12.45
CA ARG A 62 0.31 7.81 -11.01
C ARG A 62 0.12 9.29 -10.72
N LYS A 63 0.93 10.15 -11.37
CA LYS A 63 0.83 11.61 -11.16
C LYS A 63 -0.53 12.16 -11.62
N LYS A 64 -1.10 11.59 -12.68
CA LYS A 64 -2.44 11.98 -13.17
C LYS A 64 -3.58 11.53 -12.27
N GLY A 65 -3.39 10.41 -11.53
CA GLY A 65 -4.39 9.84 -10.63
C GLY A 65 -4.19 10.19 -9.15
N GLU A 66 -3.26 11.10 -8.81
CA GLU A 66 -3.05 11.50 -7.42
C GLU A 66 -4.25 12.33 -6.93
N LEU A 67 -4.87 11.88 -5.82
CA LEU A 67 -5.98 12.59 -5.18
C LEU A 67 -5.54 13.98 -4.75
N LYS A 68 -6.30 14.97 -5.19
CA LYS A 68 -6.14 16.36 -4.77
C LYS A 68 -6.92 16.69 -3.51
N PHE A 69 -7.69 15.72 -3.00
CA PHE A 69 -8.60 15.91 -1.88
C PHE A 69 -9.57 17.09 -2.13
N GLU A 70 -10.27 17.00 -3.26
CA GLU A 70 -11.28 17.96 -3.71
C GLU A 70 -12.66 17.29 -3.75
N THR A 71 -13.72 18.11 -3.62
CA THR A 71 -15.10 17.64 -3.75
C THR A 71 -15.33 16.99 -5.10
N GLY A 72 -16.00 15.83 -5.09
CA GLY A 72 -16.30 15.03 -6.28
C GLY A 72 -15.26 13.93 -6.58
N GLU A 73 -14.11 13.91 -5.94
CA GLU A 73 -13.17 12.81 -6.06
C GLU A 73 -13.67 11.57 -5.32
N VAL A 74 -13.16 10.40 -5.71
CA VAL A 74 -13.50 9.12 -5.06
C VAL A 74 -12.33 8.66 -4.21
N LEU A 75 -12.57 8.49 -2.91
CA LEU A 75 -11.60 7.99 -1.96
C LEU A 75 -11.93 6.55 -1.55
N THR A 76 -10.94 5.68 -1.54
CA THR A 76 -11.11 4.32 -1.05
C THR A 76 -10.76 4.25 0.45
N TYR A 77 -11.63 3.60 1.24
CA TYR A 77 -11.41 3.35 2.67
C TYR A 77 -11.90 1.93 3.01
N LEU A 78 -11.04 1.12 3.61
CA LEU A 78 -11.28 -0.31 3.92
C LEU A 78 -11.86 -1.10 2.72
N GLY A 79 -11.38 -0.79 1.51
CA GLY A 79 -11.79 -1.45 0.28
C GLY A 79 -13.09 -0.95 -0.35
N ASN A 80 -13.79 -0.02 0.30
CA ASN A 80 -15.00 0.61 -0.24
C ASN A 80 -14.66 1.98 -0.84
N SER A 81 -15.41 2.37 -1.87
CA SER A 81 -15.25 3.67 -2.52
C SER A 81 -16.28 4.66 -2.01
N TYR A 82 -15.86 5.86 -1.66
CA TYR A 82 -16.68 6.94 -1.15
C TYR A 82 -16.48 8.21 -1.96
N ASN A 83 -17.55 8.96 -2.21
CA ASN A 83 -17.45 10.28 -2.79
C ASN A 83 -16.95 11.28 -1.75
N LEU A 84 -15.93 12.04 -2.10
CA LEU A 84 -15.31 13.03 -1.23
C LEU A 84 -16.07 14.36 -1.30
N GLU A 85 -16.35 14.95 -0.15
CA GLU A 85 -16.93 16.27 0.00
C GLU A 85 -16.08 17.09 0.96
N ILE A 86 -15.67 18.27 0.53
CA ILE A 86 -14.93 19.20 1.37
C ILE A 86 -15.91 20.24 1.95
N ILE A 87 -15.94 20.33 3.28
CA ILE A 87 -16.73 21.32 3.99
C ILE A 87 -15.76 22.31 4.64
N TYR A 88 -15.86 23.56 4.23
CA TYR A 88 -15.02 24.60 4.80
C TYR A 88 -15.51 25.01 6.18
N SER A 89 -14.65 24.87 7.18
CA SER A 89 -14.94 25.09 8.59
C SER A 89 -13.63 25.27 9.38
N ASP A 90 -13.68 25.92 10.52
CA ASP A 90 -12.54 26.00 11.45
C ASP A 90 -12.24 24.67 12.15
N MET A 91 -13.18 23.74 12.13
CA MET A 91 -12.99 22.39 12.66
C MET A 91 -12.25 21.51 11.66
N LYS A 92 -11.39 20.63 12.18
CA LYS A 92 -10.71 19.58 11.40
C LYS A 92 -11.26 18.24 11.84
N LYS A 93 -12.18 17.66 11.06
CA LYS A 93 -12.77 16.34 11.33
C LYS A 93 -13.13 15.63 10.05
N ILE A 94 -13.38 14.32 10.18
CA ILE A 94 -13.89 13.46 9.11
C ILE A 94 -15.22 12.90 9.56
N GLU A 95 -16.20 12.88 8.66
CA GLU A 95 -17.49 12.23 8.87
C GLU A 95 -17.81 11.32 7.69
N PHE A 96 -18.45 10.19 8.00
CA PHE A 96 -19.01 9.28 7.01
C PHE A 96 -20.52 9.35 7.08
N VAL A 97 -21.15 9.75 5.98
CA VAL A 97 -22.61 9.78 5.86
C VAL A 97 -22.98 9.13 4.54
N ASN A 98 -23.73 8.03 4.61
CA ASN A 98 -24.09 7.21 3.46
C ASN A 98 -22.84 6.76 2.68
N ASN A 99 -22.74 7.13 1.39
CA ASN A 99 -21.59 6.79 0.54
C ASN A 99 -20.64 7.98 0.34
N LYS A 100 -20.56 8.89 1.30
CA LYS A 100 -19.73 10.08 1.24
C LYS A 100 -18.79 10.18 2.44
N ILE A 101 -17.60 10.72 2.19
CA ILE A 101 -16.65 11.15 3.20
C ILE A 101 -16.62 12.68 3.20
N TYR A 102 -16.98 13.27 4.31
CA TYR A 102 -16.89 14.71 4.52
C TYR A 102 -15.59 15.05 5.23
N ILE A 103 -14.77 15.90 4.60
CA ILE A 103 -13.56 16.45 5.22
C ILE A 103 -13.84 17.89 5.59
N TYR A 104 -13.88 18.17 6.88
CA TYR A 104 -13.97 19.54 7.41
C TYR A 104 -12.56 20.12 7.48
N ALA A 105 -12.35 21.24 6.81
CA ALA A 105 -11.03 21.86 6.68
C ALA A 105 -11.15 23.41 6.59
N PRO A 106 -10.10 24.16 6.96
CA PRO A 106 -10.07 25.63 6.81
C PRO A 106 -10.31 26.06 5.34
N THR A 107 -10.94 27.23 5.17
CA THR A 107 -11.32 27.77 3.84
C THR A 107 -10.15 27.86 2.86
N ASN A 108 -8.94 28.18 3.34
CA ASN A 108 -7.74 28.31 2.51
C ASN A 108 -6.86 27.05 2.57
N SER A 109 -7.41 25.89 2.99
CA SER A 109 -6.64 24.67 3.11
C SER A 109 -6.15 24.19 1.74
N THR A 110 -4.88 23.84 1.70
CA THR A 110 -4.26 23.19 0.54
C THR A 110 -4.68 21.72 0.44
N SER A 111 -4.51 21.13 -0.73
CA SER A 111 -4.67 19.69 -0.95
C SER A 111 -3.86 18.86 0.07
N GLN A 112 -2.63 19.27 0.36
CA GLN A 112 -1.77 18.57 1.32
C GLN A 112 -2.30 18.66 2.77
N GLU A 113 -2.88 19.77 3.16
CA GLU A 113 -3.48 19.90 4.50
C GLU A 113 -4.74 19.04 4.62
N ARG A 114 -5.61 19.01 3.62
CA ARG A 114 -6.78 18.13 3.59
C ARG A 114 -6.39 16.65 3.63
N LYS A 115 -5.36 16.27 2.86
CA LYS A 115 -4.76 14.93 2.92
C LYS A 115 -4.25 14.61 4.33
N THR A 116 -3.57 15.55 4.99
CA THR A 116 -3.05 15.37 6.35
C THR A 116 -4.17 15.18 7.37
N ILE A 117 -5.28 15.93 7.24
CA ILE A 117 -6.46 15.76 8.09
C ILE A 117 -7.00 14.34 7.95
N PHE A 118 -7.15 13.85 6.71
CA PHE A 118 -7.61 12.49 6.45
C PHE A 118 -6.63 11.45 6.98
N GLU A 119 -5.33 11.58 6.71
CA GLU A 119 -4.31 10.61 7.14
C GLU A 119 -4.21 10.52 8.67
N ASN A 120 -4.34 11.63 9.40
CA ASN A 120 -4.34 11.63 10.86
C ASN A 120 -5.57 10.91 11.42
N TRP A 121 -6.75 11.19 10.89
CA TRP A 121 -7.96 10.49 11.25
C TRP A 121 -7.83 8.99 10.91
N ALA A 122 -7.39 8.69 9.68
CA ALA A 122 -7.23 7.33 9.18
C ALA A 122 -6.27 6.50 10.04
N MET A 123 -5.22 7.13 10.58
CA MET A 123 -4.27 6.46 11.46
C MET A 123 -4.94 6.02 12.77
N ASN A 124 -5.79 6.87 13.36
CA ASN A 124 -6.50 6.55 14.60
C ASN A 124 -7.52 5.42 14.37
N GLU A 125 -8.33 5.53 13.32
CA GLU A 125 -9.31 4.48 12.98
C GLU A 125 -8.64 3.15 12.64
N PHE A 126 -7.52 3.21 11.91
CA PHE A 126 -6.79 2.01 11.56
C PHE A 126 -6.16 1.32 12.78
N ALA A 127 -5.77 2.10 13.79
CA ALA A 127 -5.30 1.53 15.06
C ALA A 127 -6.39 0.68 15.71
N LEU A 128 -7.64 1.17 15.76
CA LEU A 128 -8.77 0.41 16.30
C LEU A 128 -9.05 -0.87 15.51
N VAL A 129 -9.01 -0.78 14.18
CA VAL A 129 -9.15 -1.96 13.29
C VAL A 129 -8.06 -3.00 13.57
N LEU A 130 -6.80 -2.56 13.68
CA LEU A 130 -5.67 -3.45 13.95
C LEU A 130 -5.74 -4.08 15.36
N GLU A 131 -6.13 -3.32 16.38
CA GLU A 131 -6.33 -3.84 17.73
C GLU A 131 -7.37 -4.95 17.76
N LYS A 132 -8.53 -4.71 17.13
CA LYS A 132 -9.59 -5.71 17.03
C LYS A 132 -9.11 -6.97 16.32
N LEU A 133 -8.54 -6.84 15.12
CA LEU A 133 -8.04 -7.98 14.35
C LEU A 133 -6.92 -8.73 15.08
N THR A 134 -6.00 -8.01 15.71
CA THR A 134 -4.90 -8.62 16.47
C THR A 134 -5.43 -9.42 17.66
N ARG A 135 -6.45 -8.91 18.37
CA ARG A 135 -7.10 -9.63 19.47
C ARG A 135 -7.79 -10.90 18.96
N GLU A 136 -8.66 -10.79 17.96
CA GLU A 136 -9.42 -11.92 17.40
C GLU A 136 -8.49 -13.02 16.83
N ILE A 137 -7.43 -12.62 16.15
CA ILE A 137 -6.44 -13.57 15.61
C ILE A 137 -5.58 -14.12 16.75
N GLY A 138 -5.15 -13.28 17.70
CA GLY A 138 -4.35 -13.68 18.84
C GLY A 138 -5.03 -14.74 19.71
N GLU A 139 -6.34 -14.60 19.94
CA GLU A 139 -7.17 -15.61 20.63
C GLU A 139 -7.19 -16.95 19.88
N LYS A 140 -7.28 -16.92 18.54
CA LYS A 140 -7.27 -18.14 17.72
C LYS A 140 -5.92 -18.84 17.68
N ILE A 141 -4.82 -18.07 17.60
CA ILE A 141 -3.46 -18.64 17.46
C ILE A 141 -2.72 -18.83 18.79
N GLY A 142 -3.26 -18.28 19.89
CA GLY A 142 -2.67 -18.36 21.23
C GLY A 142 -1.47 -17.44 21.48
N HIS A 143 -1.25 -16.43 20.64
CA HIS A 143 -0.09 -15.55 20.72
C HIS A 143 -0.44 -14.10 20.39
N PHE A 144 0.19 -13.16 21.12
CA PHE A 144 -0.04 -11.73 20.96
C PHE A 144 1.29 -10.99 20.76
N PRO A 145 1.30 -9.91 19.97
CA PRO A 145 2.42 -8.97 19.96
C PRO A 145 2.45 -8.16 21.27
N ASN A 146 3.64 -7.71 21.66
CA ASN A 146 3.81 -6.79 22.78
C ASN A 146 3.45 -5.35 22.39
N GLU A 147 3.62 -5.00 21.13
CA GLU A 147 3.38 -3.66 20.61
C GLU A 147 2.99 -3.69 19.13
N ILE A 148 2.04 -2.84 18.75
CA ILE A 148 1.65 -2.59 17.37
C ILE A 148 2.04 -1.17 17.01
N LYS A 149 2.67 -1.00 15.83
CA LYS A 149 3.02 0.30 15.26
C LYS A 149 2.39 0.46 13.89
N ILE A 150 2.01 1.70 13.56
CA ILE A 150 1.56 2.07 12.23
C ILE A 150 2.58 3.04 11.64
N LYS A 151 3.03 2.78 10.41
CA LYS A 151 3.97 3.65 9.69
C LYS A 151 3.62 3.69 8.21
N ASN A 152 3.87 4.81 7.56
CA ASN A 152 3.81 4.88 6.11
C ASN A 152 5.11 4.25 5.54
N MET A 153 5.01 3.05 4.99
CA MET A 153 6.16 2.27 4.48
C MET A 153 6.14 2.17 2.96
N LYS A 154 7.31 2.23 2.32
CA LYS A 154 7.44 2.25 0.84
C LYS A 154 7.51 0.87 0.19
N SER A 155 7.92 -0.19 0.92
CA SER A 155 8.33 -1.46 0.32
C SER A 155 7.74 -2.72 0.97
N ARG A 156 6.93 -2.58 1.99
CA ARG A 156 6.32 -3.72 2.69
C ARG A 156 4.99 -3.35 3.32
N TRP A 157 4.14 -4.35 3.52
CA TRP A 157 2.83 -4.19 4.17
C TRP A 157 2.90 -4.32 5.67
N GLY A 158 3.85 -5.11 6.17
CA GLY A 158 4.09 -5.28 7.59
C GLY A 158 5.54 -5.69 7.87
N SER A 159 5.89 -5.78 9.14
CA SER A 159 7.14 -6.38 9.62
C SER A 159 7.03 -6.74 11.08
N CYS A 160 7.61 -7.88 11.48
CA CYS A 160 7.69 -8.33 12.85
C CYS A 160 9.14 -8.31 13.36
N ILE A 161 9.37 -7.69 14.51
CA ILE A 161 10.63 -7.82 15.28
C ILE A 161 10.41 -8.94 16.28
N ILE A 162 10.83 -10.15 15.93
CA ILE A 162 10.52 -11.40 16.62
C ILE A 162 10.92 -11.36 18.10
N GLY A 163 12.18 -11.02 18.40
CA GLY A 163 12.69 -11.00 19.78
C GLY A 163 11.97 -10.02 20.71
N LYS A 164 11.36 -8.96 20.15
CA LYS A 164 10.58 -7.97 20.91
C LYS A 164 9.07 -8.16 20.77
N LYS A 165 8.63 -9.04 19.86
CA LYS A 165 7.23 -9.21 19.46
C LYS A 165 6.55 -7.88 19.10
N ILE A 166 7.27 -7.01 18.38
CA ILE A 166 6.76 -5.72 17.90
C ILE A 166 6.39 -5.89 16.44
N ILE A 167 5.14 -5.59 16.10
CA ILE A 167 4.65 -5.62 14.72
C ILE A 167 4.43 -4.19 14.22
N THR A 168 4.92 -3.90 13.02
CA THR A 168 4.65 -2.63 12.35
C THR A 168 3.82 -2.90 11.11
N TYR A 169 2.68 -2.21 10.97
CA TYR A 169 1.80 -2.27 9.80
C TYR A 169 1.93 -1.00 8.95
N ASN A 170 1.75 -1.15 7.66
CA ASN A 170 1.76 -0.03 6.72
C ASN A 170 0.40 0.68 6.74
N LEU A 171 0.40 2.01 6.95
CA LEU A 171 -0.80 2.84 6.90
C LEU A 171 -1.57 2.67 5.57
N GLN A 172 -0.88 2.38 4.47
CA GLN A 172 -1.51 2.15 3.16
C GLN A 172 -2.47 0.95 3.14
N LEU A 173 -2.46 0.10 4.16
CA LEU A 173 -3.43 -0.98 4.31
C LEU A 173 -4.85 -0.47 4.52
N ILE A 174 -5.03 0.75 5.05
CA ILE A 174 -6.36 1.35 5.26
C ILE A 174 -7.19 1.48 3.97
N TYR A 175 -6.51 1.51 2.82
CA TYR A 175 -7.16 1.53 1.50
C TYR A 175 -7.52 0.13 0.98
N LYS A 176 -7.23 -0.94 1.75
CA LYS A 176 -7.45 -2.33 1.32
C LYS A 176 -8.69 -2.92 1.96
N PRO A 177 -9.33 -3.91 1.31
CA PRO A 177 -10.40 -4.67 1.93
C PRO A 177 -9.98 -5.27 3.26
N LEU A 178 -10.91 -5.34 4.21
CA LEU A 178 -10.67 -5.88 5.56
C LEU A 178 -10.09 -7.30 5.51
N SER A 179 -10.54 -8.13 4.57
CA SER A 179 -10.01 -9.49 4.36
C SER A 179 -8.52 -9.52 4.00
N ILE A 180 -8.02 -8.49 3.31
CA ILE A 180 -6.60 -8.36 3.00
C ILE A 180 -5.82 -7.88 4.23
N ILE A 181 -6.38 -6.95 5.00
CA ILE A 181 -5.78 -6.48 6.25
C ILE A 181 -5.66 -7.64 7.24
N GLU A 182 -6.73 -8.43 7.41
CA GLU A 182 -6.76 -9.63 8.23
C GLU A 182 -5.66 -10.64 7.84
N TYR A 183 -5.45 -10.85 6.52
CA TYR A 183 -4.36 -11.70 6.04
C TYR A 183 -2.99 -11.16 6.46
N VAL A 184 -2.75 -9.86 6.32
CA VAL A 184 -1.47 -9.25 6.70
C VAL A 184 -1.27 -9.33 8.21
N VAL A 185 -2.33 -9.13 9.01
CA VAL A 185 -2.27 -9.27 10.48
C VAL A 185 -1.88 -10.70 10.86
N LEU A 186 -2.56 -11.72 10.33
CA LEU A 186 -2.20 -13.12 10.58
C LEU A 186 -0.78 -13.43 10.13
N HIS A 187 -0.35 -12.95 8.96
CA HIS A 187 0.99 -13.16 8.42
C HIS A 187 2.08 -12.62 9.37
N GLU A 188 1.96 -11.38 9.83
CA GLU A 188 2.94 -10.76 10.71
C GLU A 188 2.91 -11.38 12.12
N MET A 189 1.74 -11.75 12.63
CA MET A 189 1.61 -12.46 13.91
C MET A 189 2.20 -13.87 13.84
N SER A 190 2.13 -14.55 12.69
CA SER A 190 2.76 -15.87 12.50
C SER A 190 4.28 -15.80 12.60
N HIS A 191 4.91 -14.66 12.31
CA HIS A 191 6.34 -14.46 12.47
C HIS A 191 6.80 -14.44 13.94
N ILE A 192 5.91 -14.29 14.92
CA ILE A 192 6.24 -14.45 16.35
C ILE A 192 6.72 -15.88 16.62
N LEU A 193 6.18 -16.87 15.90
CA LEU A 193 6.49 -18.29 16.04
C LEU A 193 7.46 -18.80 14.99
N TYR A 194 7.29 -18.35 13.75
CA TYR A 194 8.01 -18.83 12.57
C TYR A 194 8.75 -17.68 11.88
N PRO A 195 10.07 -17.53 12.15
CA PRO A 195 10.87 -16.41 11.62
C PRO A 195 10.90 -16.35 10.09
N ASN A 196 10.88 -17.50 9.44
CA ASN A 196 11.09 -17.65 8.01
C ASN A 196 9.84 -18.23 7.33
N HIS A 197 9.64 -17.86 6.06
CA HIS A 197 8.53 -18.35 5.23
C HIS A 197 8.77 -19.80 4.72
N GLN A 198 9.14 -20.71 5.61
CA GLN A 198 9.31 -22.15 5.31
C GLN A 198 7.96 -22.86 5.35
N LYS A 199 7.96 -24.17 5.15
CA LYS A 199 6.73 -24.98 5.08
C LYS A 199 5.88 -24.86 6.34
N GLU A 200 6.53 -24.83 7.50
CA GLU A 200 5.87 -24.72 8.83
C GLU A 200 5.10 -23.42 8.96
N PHE A 201 5.69 -22.29 8.50
CA PHE A 201 5.03 -20.99 8.48
C PHE A 201 3.74 -21.03 7.64
N TRP A 202 3.84 -21.55 6.41
CA TRP A 202 2.67 -21.58 5.52
C TRP A 202 1.62 -22.58 5.97
N ASN A 203 2.00 -23.71 6.55
CA ASN A 203 1.07 -24.67 7.16
C ASN A 203 0.32 -24.02 8.34
N PHE A 204 1.02 -23.22 9.15
CA PHE A 204 0.40 -22.49 10.24
C PHE A 204 -0.60 -21.45 9.73
N VAL A 205 -0.22 -20.62 8.76
CA VAL A 205 -1.12 -19.64 8.14
C VAL A 205 -2.34 -20.33 7.52
N GLU A 206 -2.15 -21.44 6.79
CA GLU A 206 -3.22 -22.19 6.12
C GLU A 206 -4.21 -22.80 7.11
N LYS A 207 -3.74 -23.22 8.29
CA LYS A 207 -4.59 -23.75 9.37
C LYS A 207 -5.65 -22.74 9.83
N PHE A 208 -5.28 -21.46 9.93
CA PHE A 208 -6.16 -20.39 10.43
C PHE A 208 -6.83 -19.57 9.32
N MET A 209 -6.30 -19.64 8.11
CA MET A 209 -6.81 -18.93 6.94
C MET A 209 -6.60 -19.78 5.67
N PRO A 210 -7.48 -20.74 5.39
CA PRO A 210 -7.32 -21.66 4.24
C PRO A 210 -7.25 -20.96 2.89
N ASP A 211 -7.86 -19.78 2.76
CA ASP A 211 -7.88 -18.97 1.54
C ASP A 211 -6.71 -17.97 1.42
N TRP A 212 -5.68 -18.09 2.28
CA TRP A 212 -4.55 -17.17 2.34
C TRP A 212 -3.86 -16.94 0.98
N LYS A 213 -3.78 -17.97 0.13
CA LYS A 213 -3.17 -17.87 -1.21
C LYS A 213 -3.91 -16.88 -2.09
N LYS A 214 -5.26 -16.93 -2.06
CA LYS A 214 -6.12 -16.00 -2.79
C LYS A 214 -5.91 -14.56 -2.28
N ARG A 215 -5.91 -14.36 -0.96
CA ARG A 215 -5.71 -13.04 -0.35
C ARG A 215 -4.32 -12.48 -0.66
N ARG A 216 -3.28 -13.33 -0.63
CA ARG A 216 -1.92 -12.96 -1.01
C ARG A 216 -1.82 -12.53 -2.47
N GLU A 217 -2.45 -13.25 -3.40
CA GLU A 217 -2.46 -12.88 -4.82
C GLU A 217 -3.21 -11.55 -5.04
N LEU A 218 -4.31 -11.33 -4.36
CA LEU A 218 -4.99 -10.03 -4.37
C LEU A 218 -4.06 -8.92 -3.85
N LEU A 219 -3.39 -9.14 -2.71
CA LEU A 219 -2.44 -8.17 -2.16
C LEU A 219 -1.31 -7.83 -3.14
N LYS A 220 -0.75 -8.82 -3.86
CA LYS A 220 0.26 -8.59 -4.90
C LYS A 220 -0.25 -7.73 -6.05
N LYS A 221 -1.49 -7.94 -6.51
CA LYS A 221 -2.10 -7.06 -7.52
C LYS A 221 -2.14 -5.62 -7.02
N TRP A 222 -2.47 -5.42 -5.73
CA TRP A 222 -2.43 -4.11 -5.11
C TRP A 222 -1.02 -3.56 -4.90
N GLU A 223 0.01 -4.39 -4.68
CA GLU A 223 1.42 -3.96 -4.67
C GLU A 223 1.83 -3.35 -6.00
N CYS A 224 1.42 -3.95 -7.10
CA CYS A 224 1.60 -3.40 -8.44
C CYS A 224 0.91 -2.04 -8.57
N ILE A 225 -0.30 -1.89 -8.05
CA ILE A 225 -1.09 -0.66 -8.05
C ILE A 225 -0.49 0.41 -7.12
N VAL A 226 -0.08 0.05 -5.90
CA VAL A 226 0.54 0.98 -4.93
C VAL A 226 1.92 1.44 -5.39
N ASN A 227 2.73 0.54 -5.90
CA ASN A 227 4.00 0.88 -6.55
C ASN A 227 3.80 1.69 -7.85
N CYS A 228 2.63 1.58 -8.47
CA CYS A 228 2.21 2.35 -9.65
C CYS A 228 1.41 3.60 -9.29
N GLY A 229 1.02 3.81 -8.02
CA GLY A 229 0.26 4.99 -7.57
C GLY A 229 -1.19 5.06 -8.05
N LEU A 230 -1.73 3.94 -8.50
CA LEU A 230 -3.13 3.82 -8.92
C LEU A 230 -4.08 3.65 -7.71
N LEU A 231 -3.96 4.52 -6.70
CA LEU A 231 -4.92 4.57 -5.59
C LEU A 231 -6.32 5.02 -6.02
N ASN A 232 -6.46 5.53 -7.24
CA ASN A 232 -7.71 6.06 -7.77
C ASN A 232 -8.34 5.25 -8.90
N TYR A 233 -7.78 4.13 -9.29
CA TYR A 233 -8.50 3.28 -10.22
C TYR A 233 -9.57 2.52 -9.46
N VAL A 234 -10.77 3.07 -9.49
CA VAL A 234 -11.99 2.27 -9.38
C VAL A 234 -11.82 1.14 -10.39
N VAL A 235 -11.65 -0.07 -9.90
CA VAL A 235 -11.72 -1.25 -10.73
C VAL A 235 -13.15 -1.32 -11.24
N ASN A 236 -13.39 -0.74 -12.41
CA ASN A 236 -14.63 -0.92 -13.18
C ASN A 236 -14.69 -2.31 -13.82
N ASP A 237 -13.89 -3.23 -13.36
CA ASP A 237 -14.10 -4.64 -13.63
C ASP A 237 -15.02 -5.19 -12.55
N LYS A 238 -16.21 -5.55 -12.98
CA LYS A 238 -17.18 -6.36 -12.28
C LYS A 238 -16.56 -7.67 -11.75
N ILE A 239 -15.71 -7.56 -10.74
CA ILE A 239 -15.55 -8.64 -9.78
C ILE A 239 -16.75 -8.45 -8.87
N THR A 240 -17.78 -9.21 -9.15
CA THR A 240 -18.93 -9.39 -8.28
C THR A 240 -18.43 -9.72 -6.89
N LEU A 241 -18.25 -8.70 -6.07
CA LEU A 241 -18.17 -8.78 -4.61
C LEU A 241 -19.57 -9.07 -4.08
N ASN A 242 -20.18 -10.14 -4.59
CA ASN A 242 -21.37 -10.72 -3.99
C ASN A 242 -20.87 -11.71 -2.94
N GLU A 243 -21.28 -11.46 -1.72
CA GLU A 243 -21.53 -12.34 -0.59
C GLU A 243 -20.66 -12.28 0.66
N PHE A 244 -19.54 -11.52 0.74
CA PHE A 244 -18.74 -11.58 1.99
C PHE A 244 -18.61 -10.29 2.80
N CYS A 245 -19.08 -9.13 2.35
CA CYS A 245 -18.84 -7.86 3.04
C CYS A 245 -20.08 -7.10 3.54
N ARG A 246 -21.29 -7.66 3.47
CA ARG A 246 -22.50 -6.94 3.95
C ARG A 246 -22.84 -7.15 5.42
N SER A 247 -22.29 -8.17 6.07
CA SER A 247 -22.65 -8.48 7.47
C SER A 247 -21.78 -7.80 8.53
N ASP A 248 -20.53 -7.38 8.20
CA ASP A 248 -19.59 -6.97 9.25
C ASP A 248 -19.35 -5.46 9.36
N ILE A 249 -19.80 -4.67 8.38
CA ILE A 249 -19.60 -3.21 8.40
C ILE A 249 -20.60 -2.47 9.31
N ASN A 250 -21.77 -3.04 9.54
CA ASN A 250 -22.79 -2.42 10.39
C ASN A 250 -22.46 -2.40 11.89
N CYS A 251 -21.39 -3.05 12.33
CA CYS A 251 -20.95 -3.02 13.73
C CYS A 251 -20.00 -1.86 14.07
N TYR A 252 -19.57 -1.09 13.07
CA TYR A 252 -18.60 -0.01 13.30
C TYR A 252 -19.24 1.39 13.35
N PHE A 253 -20.56 1.52 13.10
CA PHE A 253 -21.24 2.81 12.97
C PHE A 253 -22.53 2.94 13.81
N ASN A 254 -22.66 2.22 14.94
CA ASN A 254 -23.64 2.51 15.98
C ASN A 254 -22.96 2.93 17.26
#